data_f57554c39ea8f728c3bda7fa1df32343
#
_entry.id   f57554c39ea8f728c3bda7fa1df32343
#
_cell.length_a   1.000
_cell.length_b   1.000
_cell.length_c   1.000
_cell.angle_alpha   90.00
_cell.angle_beta   90.00
_cell.angle_gamma   90.00
#
_symmetry.space_group_name_H-M   'P 1'
#
loop_
_entity.id
_entity.type
_entity.pdbx_description
1 polymer ?
#
loop_
_entity_poly.entity_id
_entity_poly.type
_entity_poly.pdbx_seq_one_letter_code
_entity_poly.pdbx_strand_id
1 'polypeptide(L)'
;MSCKIIPVVDLRDGVVVRAVAGDRANYKQLDNAVFKSNDLCRIIEVLLKLSRSNILYVANLNGIAGDDSYDCILYEIMRKFKKVEIWVDNGFHDLGELRNFHNGFYNWCEKKGYSPCSG
;
A
#
# COMPACT_ATOMS: atom_id res chain seq x y z
N MET A 1 3.10 17.65 22.05
CA MET A 1 3.86 17.17 20.89
C MET A 1 3.10 16.00 20.27
N SER A 2 2.70 16.14 19.03
CA SER A 2 1.96 15.06 18.36
C SER A 2 2.93 14.17 17.59
N CYS A 3 2.84 12.88 17.80
CA CYS A 3 3.59 11.89 17.02
C CYS A 3 2.64 11.27 16.01
N LYS A 4 3.08 11.27 14.74
CA LYS A 4 2.33 10.55 13.71
C LYS A 4 2.76 9.10 13.71
N ILE A 5 1.77 8.22 13.77
CA ILE A 5 1.98 6.79 13.63
C ILE A 5 1.63 6.44 12.18
N ILE A 6 2.58 5.92 11.44
CA ILE A 6 2.36 5.53 10.05
C ILE A 6 2.31 4.01 9.99
N PRO A 7 1.17 3.43 9.60
CA PRO A 7 1.09 1.99 9.42
C PRO A 7 1.88 1.56 8.19
N VAL A 8 2.45 0.37 8.27
CA VAL A 8 3.31 -0.20 7.22
C VAL A 8 2.76 -1.56 6.81
N VAL A 9 2.68 -1.78 5.51
CA VAL A 9 2.29 -3.06 4.93
C VAL A 9 3.39 -3.51 3.98
N ASP A 10 3.93 -4.70 4.20
CA ASP A 10 4.85 -5.35 3.27
C ASP A 10 4.11 -6.40 2.47
N LEU A 11 4.23 -6.34 1.15
CA LEU A 11 3.60 -7.27 0.22
C LEU A 11 4.66 -8.13 -0.46
N ARG A 12 4.37 -9.42 -0.58
CA ARG A 12 5.13 -10.36 -1.39
C ARG A 12 4.17 -11.27 -2.12
N ASP A 13 4.34 -11.39 -3.43
CA ASP A 13 3.48 -12.20 -4.30
C ASP A 13 2.00 -11.85 -4.16
N GLY A 14 1.73 -10.57 -3.96
CA GLY A 14 0.36 -10.05 -3.85
C GLY A 14 -0.31 -10.27 -2.50
N VAL A 15 0.41 -10.79 -1.51
CA VAL A 15 -0.16 -11.03 -0.18
C VAL A 15 0.61 -10.25 0.88
N VAL A 16 -0.08 -9.94 1.96
CA VAL A 16 0.54 -9.25 3.10
C VAL A 16 1.40 -10.24 3.86
N VAL A 17 2.70 -9.97 3.92
CA VAL A 17 3.64 -10.77 4.72
C VAL A 17 3.99 -10.11 6.04
N ARG A 18 3.74 -8.82 6.15
CA ARG A 18 3.95 -8.06 7.39
C ARG A 18 3.03 -6.86 7.40
N ALA A 19 2.42 -6.60 8.54
CA ALA A 19 1.64 -5.39 8.75
C ALA A 19 1.87 -4.89 10.16
N VAL A 20 2.18 -3.61 10.28
CA VAL A 20 2.59 -2.99 11.54
C VAL A 20 1.90 -1.65 11.70
N ALA A 21 1.37 -1.39 12.89
CA ALA A 21 0.86 -0.08 13.27
C ALA A 21 1.37 0.25 14.66
N GLY A 22 1.97 1.44 14.80
CA GLY A 22 2.47 1.90 16.08
C GLY A 22 3.82 2.58 15.96
N ASP A 23 4.25 3.19 17.06
CA ASP A 23 5.59 3.75 17.16
C ASP A 23 6.55 2.72 17.77
N ARG A 24 7.81 3.09 17.94
CA ARG A 24 8.82 2.17 18.50
C ARG A 24 8.49 1.70 19.93
N ALA A 25 7.79 2.53 20.69
CA ALA A 25 7.44 2.18 22.06
C ALA A 25 6.19 1.30 22.15
N ASN A 26 5.27 1.46 21.18
CA ASN A 26 3.98 0.78 21.15
C ASN A 26 3.82 -0.08 19.90
N TYR A 27 4.90 -0.67 19.46
CA TYR A 27 4.90 -1.50 18.26
C TYR A 27 4.03 -2.74 18.50
N LYS A 28 3.03 -2.91 17.65
CA LYS A 28 2.18 -4.08 17.66
C LYS A 28 2.07 -4.64 16.25
N GLN A 29 2.47 -5.89 16.11
CA GLN A 29 2.20 -6.62 14.89
C GLN A 29 0.73 -7.05 14.91
N LEU A 30 0.07 -6.98 13.76
CA LEU A 30 -1.31 -7.43 13.67
C LEU A 30 -1.43 -8.92 13.96
N ASP A 31 -2.53 -9.29 14.59
CA ASP A 31 -2.86 -10.66 14.89
C ASP A 31 -2.97 -11.49 13.62
N ASN A 32 -2.52 -12.75 13.69
CA ASN A 32 -2.60 -13.70 12.59
C ASN A 32 -4.02 -13.88 12.06
N ALA A 33 -5.04 -13.67 12.86
CA ALA A 33 -6.42 -13.78 12.43
C ALA A 33 -6.78 -12.78 11.33
N VAL A 34 -6.15 -11.60 11.34
CA VAL A 34 -6.36 -10.57 10.32
C VAL A 34 -5.72 -10.99 9.00
N PHE A 35 -4.56 -11.65 9.07
CA PHE A 35 -3.87 -12.14 7.87
C PHE A 35 -4.59 -13.29 7.19
N LYS A 36 -5.32 -14.10 7.95
CA LYS A 36 -6.04 -15.27 7.42
C LYS A 36 -7.18 -14.91 6.47
N SER A 37 -7.66 -13.67 6.52
CA SER A 37 -8.75 -13.26 5.64
C SER A 37 -8.32 -13.10 4.19
N ASN A 38 -7.01 -13.02 3.90
CA ASN A 38 -6.45 -12.71 2.58
C ASN A 38 -7.06 -11.47 1.93
N ASP A 39 -7.78 -10.67 2.68
CA ASP A 39 -8.40 -9.46 2.20
C ASP A 39 -7.50 -8.28 2.51
N LEU A 40 -6.68 -7.93 1.54
CA LEU A 40 -5.74 -6.83 1.65
C LEU A 40 -6.42 -5.53 2.07
N CYS A 41 -7.58 -5.24 1.51
CA CYS A 41 -8.29 -4.01 1.82
C CYS A 41 -8.77 -3.98 3.26
N ARG A 42 -9.21 -5.12 3.79
CA ARG A 42 -9.60 -5.22 5.19
C ARG A 42 -8.42 -5.02 6.13
N ILE A 43 -7.27 -5.62 5.79
CA ILE A 43 -6.05 -5.44 6.58
C ILE A 43 -5.68 -3.96 6.63
N ILE A 44 -5.72 -3.27 5.50
CA ILE A 44 -5.41 -1.84 5.43
C ILE A 44 -6.41 -1.02 6.25
N GLU A 45 -7.71 -1.32 6.14
CA GLU A 45 -8.75 -0.64 6.91
C GLU A 45 -8.50 -0.77 8.41
N VAL A 46 -8.18 -1.96 8.88
CA VAL A 46 -7.88 -2.22 10.29
C VAL A 46 -6.64 -1.43 10.73
N LEU A 47 -5.58 -1.45 9.91
CA LEU A 47 -4.36 -0.71 10.20
C LEU A 47 -4.61 0.78 10.33
N LEU A 48 -5.35 1.37 9.39
CA LEU A 48 -5.66 2.79 9.41
C LEU A 48 -6.49 3.15 10.64
N LYS A 49 -7.43 2.30 11.00
CA LYS A 49 -8.26 2.49 12.20
C LYS A 49 -7.44 2.44 13.48
N LEU A 50 -6.57 1.43 13.61
CA LEU A 50 -5.73 1.27 14.80
C LEU A 50 -4.73 2.41 14.96
N SER A 51 -4.16 2.88 13.86
CA SER A 51 -3.16 3.94 13.89
C SER A 51 -3.78 5.34 13.88
N ARG A 52 -5.07 5.45 13.56
CA ARG A 52 -5.76 6.72 13.35
C ARG A 52 -5.02 7.59 12.33
N SER A 53 -4.43 6.94 11.34
CA SER A 53 -3.61 7.60 10.33
C SER A 53 -4.37 7.75 9.03
N ASN A 54 -4.05 8.80 8.28
CA ASN A 54 -4.46 8.95 6.90
C ASN A 54 -3.29 8.76 5.94
N ILE A 55 -2.18 8.22 6.45
CA ILE A 55 -0.99 7.89 5.68
C ILE A 55 -0.76 6.39 5.81
N LEU A 56 -0.40 5.74 4.70
CA LEU A 56 -0.07 4.31 4.65
C LEU A 56 1.22 4.13 3.88
N TYR A 57 2.18 3.40 4.47
CA TYR A 57 3.40 3.01 3.77
C TYR A 57 3.22 1.59 3.25
N VAL A 58 3.40 1.39 1.95
CA VAL A 58 3.27 0.08 1.32
C VAL A 58 4.59 -0.25 0.63
N ALA A 59 5.23 -1.33 1.06
CA ALA A 59 6.42 -1.86 0.41
C ALA A 59 6.04 -3.09 -0.41
N ASN A 60 6.25 -3.03 -1.71
CA ASN A 60 6.06 -4.17 -2.59
C ASN A 60 7.42 -4.86 -2.78
N LEU A 61 7.62 -5.96 -2.08
CA LEU A 61 8.91 -6.65 -2.08
C LEU A 61 9.26 -7.19 -3.46
N ASN A 62 8.27 -7.56 -4.27
CA ASN A 62 8.51 -7.99 -5.66
C ASN A 62 9.07 -6.83 -6.49
N GLY A 63 8.47 -5.65 -6.39
CA GLY A 63 8.95 -4.47 -7.10
C GLY A 63 10.34 -4.06 -6.69
N ILE A 64 10.63 -4.14 -5.39
CA ILE A 64 11.97 -3.85 -4.86
C ILE A 64 12.99 -4.84 -5.44
N ALA A 65 12.59 -6.09 -5.69
CA ALA A 65 13.43 -7.09 -6.31
C ALA A 65 13.46 -7.01 -7.85
N GLY A 66 12.77 -6.03 -8.44
CA GLY A 66 12.77 -5.82 -9.88
C GLY A 66 11.65 -6.52 -10.64
N ASP A 67 10.64 -7.04 -9.94
CA ASP A 67 9.51 -7.75 -10.54
C ASP A 67 8.27 -6.84 -10.48
N ASP A 68 7.78 -6.43 -11.64
CA ASP A 68 6.61 -5.55 -11.77
C ASP A 68 5.29 -6.30 -11.92
N SER A 69 5.31 -7.63 -11.80
CA SER A 69 4.12 -8.47 -12.03
C SER A 69 2.95 -8.15 -11.09
N TYR A 70 3.24 -7.56 -9.93
CA TYR A 70 2.24 -7.29 -8.91
C TYR A 70 1.89 -5.81 -8.76
N ASP A 71 2.29 -4.98 -9.73
CA ASP A 71 1.95 -3.55 -9.69
C ASP A 71 0.45 -3.30 -9.63
N CYS A 72 -0.35 -4.18 -10.22
CA CYS A 72 -1.82 -4.04 -10.19
C CYS A 72 -2.39 -4.09 -8.76
N ILE A 73 -1.71 -4.76 -7.83
CA ILE A 73 -2.13 -4.77 -6.43
C ILE A 73 -1.99 -3.38 -5.82
N LEU A 74 -0.88 -2.69 -6.13
CA LEU A 74 -0.68 -1.31 -5.69
C LEU A 74 -1.74 -0.38 -6.29
N TYR A 75 -2.08 -0.58 -7.56
CA TYR A 75 -3.12 0.21 -8.23
C TYR A 75 -4.48 0.01 -7.57
N GLU A 76 -4.81 -1.21 -7.14
CA GLU A 76 -6.04 -1.48 -6.40
C GLU A 76 -6.09 -0.71 -5.09
N ILE A 77 -4.98 -0.70 -4.36
CA ILE A 77 -4.88 0.04 -3.10
C ILE A 77 -5.06 1.54 -3.36
N MET A 78 -4.36 2.07 -4.35
CA MET A 78 -4.43 3.49 -4.69
C MET A 78 -5.85 3.91 -5.07
N ARG A 79 -6.55 3.06 -5.81
CA ARG A 79 -7.93 3.33 -6.22
C ARG A 79 -8.91 3.30 -5.06
N LYS A 80 -8.79 2.29 -4.20
CA LYS A 80 -9.75 2.10 -3.10
C LYS A 80 -9.59 3.11 -1.97
N PHE A 81 -8.37 3.54 -1.70
CA PHE A 81 -8.06 4.41 -0.58
C PHE A 81 -7.69 5.82 -1.07
N LYS A 82 -8.61 6.45 -1.81
CA LYS A 82 -8.38 7.76 -2.45
C LYS A 82 -8.08 8.88 -1.45
N LYS A 83 -8.62 8.79 -0.23
CA LYS A 83 -8.43 9.82 0.79
C LYS A 83 -7.19 9.56 1.66
N VAL A 84 -6.51 8.45 1.42
CA VAL A 84 -5.30 8.08 2.15
C VAL A 84 -4.10 8.49 1.34
N GLU A 85 -3.13 9.12 1.98
CA GLU A 85 -1.83 9.40 1.37
C GLU A 85 -1.02 8.11 1.41
N ILE A 86 -0.71 7.57 0.24
CA ILE A 86 -0.03 6.28 0.15
C ILE A 86 1.42 6.50 -0.27
N TRP A 87 2.34 6.05 0.57
CA TRP A 87 3.76 6.07 0.30
C TRP A 87 4.14 4.70 -0.24
N VAL A 88 4.47 4.63 -1.52
CA VAL A 88 4.76 3.36 -2.20
C VAL A 88 6.27 3.18 -2.33
N ASP A 89 6.77 2.06 -1.79
CA ASP A 89 8.14 1.60 -2.01
C ASP A 89 8.08 0.41 -2.97
N ASN A 90 8.43 0.65 -4.22
CA ASN A 90 8.37 -0.34 -5.28
C ASN A 90 9.73 -0.50 -5.99
N GLY A 91 10.79 -0.01 -5.35
CA GLY A 91 12.15 -0.14 -5.87
C GLY A 91 12.44 0.74 -7.07
N PHE A 92 11.82 1.89 -7.18
CA PHE A 92 12.10 2.82 -8.28
C PHE A 92 13.54 3.35 -8.17
N HIS A 93 14.29 3.29 -9.27
CA HIS A 93 15.68 3.73 -9.33
C HIS A 93 15.82 5.13 -9.91
N ASP A 94 14.81 5.60 -10.66
CA ASP A 94 14.84 6.90 -11.30
C ASP A 94 13.42 7.43 -11.55
N LEU A 95 13.34 8.68 -12.00
CA LEU A 95 12.07 9.33 -12.29
C LEU A 95 11.34 8.69 -13.48
N GLY A 96 12.08 8.08 -14.40
CA GLY A 96 11.47 7.39 -15.54
C GLY A 96 10.66 6.19 -15.10
N GLU A 97 11.21 5.39 -14.20
CA GLU A 97 10.50 4.24 -13.64
C GLU A 97 9.26 4.66 -12.86
N LEU A 98 9.39 5.72 -12.05
CA LEU A 98 8.27 6.27 -11.30
C LEU A 98 7.16 6.77 -12.24
N ARG A 99 7.55 7.45 -13.31
CA ARG A 99 6.60 7.96 -14.31
C ARG A 99 5.89 6.83 -15.03
N ASN A 100 6.62 5.76 -15.37
CA ASN A 100 6.04 4.59 -16.00
C ASN A 100 5.02 3.91 -15.11
N PHE A 101 5.32 3.80 -13.82
CA PHE A 101 4.39 3.26 -12.84
C PHE A 101 3.12 4.11 -12.75
N HIS A 102 3.27 5.41 -12.69
CA HIS A 102 2.15 6.33 -12.60
C HIS A 102 1.27 6.29 -13.85
N ASN A 103 1.89 6.26 -15.04
CA ASN A 103 1.16 6.10 -16.30
C ASN A 103 0.45 4.75 -16.36
N GLY A 104 1.09 3.71 -15.83
CA GLY A 104 0.50 2.38 -15.73
C GLY A 104 -0.76 2.37 -14.88
N PHE A 105 -0.78 3.16 -13.82
CA PHE A 105 -1.97 3.30 -12.97
C PHE A 105 -3.15 3.89 -13.77
N TYR A 106 -2.91 4.98 -14.49
CA TYR A 106 -3.97 5.60 -15.32
C TYR A 106 -4.49 4.64 -16.38
N ASN A 107 -3.60 3.94 -17.06
CA ASN A 107 -3.98 2.95 -18.08
C ASN A 107 -4.79 1.81 -17.48
N TRP A 108 -4.39 1.35 -16.30
CA TRP A 108 -5.10 0.28 -15.59
C TRP A 108 -6.51 0.74 -15.18
N CYS A 109 -6.64 1.96 -14.66
CA CYS A 109 -7.94 2.53 -14.31
C CYS A 109 -8.85 2.62 -15.53
N GLU A 110 -8.31 3.09 -16.65
CA GLU A 110 -9.07 3.23 -17.90
C GLU A 110 -9.59 1.87 -18.37
N LYS A 111 -8.75 0.85 -18.37
CA LYS A 111 -9.14 -0.51 -18.78
C LYS A 111 -10.21 -1.09 -17.89
N LYS A 112 -10.21 -0.76 -16.61
CA LYS A 112 -11.19 -1.24 -15.64
C LYS A 112 -12.46 -0.40 -15.60
N GLY A 113 -12.49 0.71 -16.32
CA GLY A 113 -13.62 1.64 -16.28
C GLY A 113 -13.66 2.49 -15.03
N TYR A 114 -12.56 2.61 -14.30
CA TYR A 114 -12.48 3.45 -13.12
C TYR A 114 -12.07 4.86 -13.52
N SER A 115 -12.65 5.83 -12.85
CA SER A 115 -12.22 7.21 -12.97
C SER A 115 -10.85 7.35 -12.31
N PRO A 116 -9.79 7.75 -13.02
CA PRO A 116 -8.52 8.02 -12.36
C PRO A 116 -8.74 9.10 -11.33
N CYS A 117 -8.12 8.90 -10.18
CA CYS A 117 -8.31 9.81 -9.08
C CYS A 117 -7.91 11.21 -9.47
N SER A 118 -8.87 12.10 -9.55
CA SER A 118 -8.59 13.51 -9.73
C SER A 118 -8.07 14.06 -8.40
N GLY A 119 -6.83 14.21 -8.30
CA GLY A 119 -6.14 14.91 -7.23
C GLY A 119 -6.21 14.31 -5.90
#